data_889802292d5bca9f308a35fa6398cf8e
#
_entry.id   889802292d5bca9f308a35fa6398cf8e
#
_cell.length_a   1.000
_cell.length_b   1.000
_cell.length_c   1.000
_cell.angle_alpha   90.00
_cell.angle_beta   90.00
_cell.angle_gamma   90.00
#
_symmetry.space_group_name_H-M   'P 1'
#
loop_
_entity.id
_entity.type
_entity.pdbx_description
1 polymer ?
#
loop_
_entity_poly.entity_id
_entity_poly.type
_entity_poly.pdbx_seq_one_letter_code
_entity_poly.pdbx_strand_id
1 'polypeptide(L)'
;MNHEAILAVLPDSKDDALSLKEIAQELGLEMNSYVDWIRAERRLSNSLRALARWGWVTSDRRQKKDGHRFWYNAYWKTELGKE
;
A
#
# COMPACT_ATOMS: atom_id res chain seq x y z
N MET A 1 -11.98 -5.05 3.22
CA MET A 1 -11.41 -3.74 3.63
C MET A 1 -11.96 -2.66 2.72
N ASN A 2 -12.23 -1.49 3.26
CA ASN A 2 -12.84 -0.40 2.52
C ASN A 2 -11.84 0.23 1.53
N HIS A 3 -12.14 0.17 0.25
CA HIS A 3 -11.29 0.72 -0.81
C HIS A 3 -11.19 2.25 -0.72
N GLU A 4 -12.25 2.93 -0.31
CA GLU A 4 -12.24 4.39 -0.16
C GLU A 4 -11.24 4.82 0.92
N ALA A 5 -11.17 4.08 2.04
CA ALA A 5 -10.22 4.38 3.10
C ALA A 5 -8.78 4.21 2.61
N ILE A 6 -8.52 3.18 1.81
CA ILE A 6 -7.19 2.97 1.24
C ILE A 6 -6.83 4.11 0.29
N LEU A 7 -7.74 4.49 -0.60
CA LEU A 7 -7.51 5.60 -1.54
C LEU A 7 -7.28 6.92 -0.82
N ALA A 8 -7.96 7.12 0.32
CA ALA A 8 -7.82 8.35 1.09
C ALA A 8 -6.42 8.54 1.67
N VAL A 9 -5.71 7.45 2.00
CA VAL A 9 -4.37 7.53 2.59
C VAL A 9 -3.25 7.46 1.55
N LEU A 10 -3.55 7.04 0.32
CA LEU A 10 -2.53 6.92 -0.72
C LEU A 10 -2.19 8.28 -1.30
N PRO A 11 -0.88 8.53 -1.56
CA PRO A 11 -0.46 9.77 -2.21
C PRO A 11 -0.77 9.75 -3.70
N ASP A 12 -0.77 10.94 -4.29
CA ASP A 12 -0.98 11.12 -5.73
C ASP A 12 0.33 11.01 -6.53
N SER A 13 1.45 11.02 -5.86
CA SER A 13 2.77 11.13 -6.47
C SER A 13 3.57 9.86 -6.26
N LYS A 14 4.25 9.41 -7.30
CA LYS A 14 5.21 8.32 -7.24
C LYS A 14 6.31 8.57 -6.22
N ASP A 15 6.73 9.84 -6.07
CA ASP A 15 7.82 10.19 -5.16
C ASP A 15 7.42 10.00 -3.69
N ASP A 16 6.13 10.10 -3.40
CA ASP A 16 5.60 9.94 -2.04
C ASP A 16 5.00 8.55 -1.80
N ALA A 17 5.17 7.63 -2.74
CA ALA A 17 4.55 6.30 -2.68
C ALA A 17 4.79 5.60 -1.35
N LEU A 18 3.77 4.87 -0.88
CA LEU A 18 3.79 4.20 0.42
C LEU A 18 3.94 2.69 0.26
N SER A 19 4.69 2.06 1.18
CA SER A 19 4.75 0.62 1.31
C SER A 19 3.48 0.08 1.97
N LEU A 20 3.26 -1.24 1.90
CA LEU A 20 2.14 -1.88 2.59
C LEU A 20 2.12 -1.55 4.08
N LYS A 21 3.28 -1.59 4.73
CA LYS A 21 3.39 -1.30 6.16
C LYS A 21 3.00 0.14 6.46
N GLU A 22 3.44 1.08 5.64
CA GLU A 22 3.09 2.49 5.79
C GLU A 22 1.59 2.71 5.60
N ILE A 23 0.99 2.05 4.61
CA ILE A 23 -0.46 2.12 4.39
C ILE A 23 -1.21 1.59 5.61
N ALA A 24 -0.77 0.44 6.16
CA ALA A 24 -1.38 -0.14 7.35
C ALA A 24 -1.30 0.82 8.55
N GLN A 25 -0.17 1.49 8.73
CA GLN A 25 0.01 2.47 9.79
C GLN A 25 -0.93 3.67 9.61
N GLU A 26 -1.05 4.18 8.40
CA GLU A 26 -1.94 5.31 8.09
C GLU A 26 -3.41 4.96 8.31
N LEU A 27 -3.78 3.70 8.08
CA LEU A 27 -5.13 3.22 8.32
C LEU A 27 -5.41 2.92 9.80
N GLY A 28 -4.39 2.95 10.65
CA GLY A 28 -4.53 2.65 12.07
C GLY A 28 -4.78 1.17 12.36
N LEU A 29 -4.33 0.28 11.49
CA LEU A 29 -4.53 -1.15 11.70
C LEU A 29 -3.66 -1.66 12.84
N GLU A 30 -4.22 -2.59 13.62
CA GLU A 30 -3.47 -3.23 14.69
C GLU A 30 -2.38 -4.14 14.11
N MET A 31 -1.16 -3.95 14.61
CA MET A 31 0.00 -4.73 14.19
C MET A 31 0.87 -5.07 15.40
N ASN A 32 0.20 -5.52 16.48
CA ASN A 32 0.86 -5.79 17.77
C ASN A 32 1.60 -7.12 17.77
N SER A 33 1.34 -7.98 16.78
CA SER A 33 1.99 -9.28 16.67
C SER A 33 2.25 -9.59 15.20
N TYR A 34 3.08 -10.61 14.97
CA TYR A 34 3.35 -11.10 13.62
C TYR A 34 2.06 -11.59 12.93
N VAL A 35 1.17 -12.22 13.69
CA VAL A 35 -0.10 -12.70 13.16
C VAL A 35 -0.97 -11.53 12.70
N ASP A 36 -1.04 -10.46 13.48
CA ASP A 36 -1.79 -9.26 13.13
C ASP A 36 -1.26 -8.65 11.83
N TRP A 37 0.07 -8.58 11.72
CA TRP A 37 0.71 -8.06 10.50
C TRP A 37 0.37 -8.90 9.27
N ILE A 38 0.44 -10.22 9.38
CA ILE A 38 0.12 -11.11 8.26
C ILE A 38 -1.33 -10.92 7.80
N ARG A 39 -2.26 -10.79 8.74
CA ARG A 39 -3.67 -10.54 8.42
C ARG A 39 -3.86 -9.21 7.71
N ALA A 40 -3.24 -8.16 8.21
CA ALA A 40 -3.30 -6.83 7.62
C ALA A 40 -2.70 -6.83 6.22
N GLU A 41 -1.53 -7.43 6.06
CA GLU A 41 -0.85 -7.54 4.78
C GLU A 41 -1.72 -8.25 3.74
N ARG A 42 -2.35 -9.36 4.13
CA ARG A 42 -3.19 -10.13 3.22
C ARG A 42 -4.41 -9.32 2.75
N ARG A 43 -5.07 -8.64 3.67
CA ARG A 43 -6.23 -7.80 3.35
C ARG A 43 -5.85 -6.64 2.44
N LEU A 44 -4.76 -5.96 2.79
CA LEU A 44 -4.26 -4.83 1.99
C LEU A 44 -3.82 -5.27 0.60
N SER A 45 -3.08 -6.37 0.51
CA SER A 45 -2.63 -6.89 -0.77
C SER A 45 -3.80 -7.22 -1.69
N ASN A 46 -4.84 -7.86 -1.16
CA ASN A 46 -6.02 -8.20 -1.94
C ASN A 46 -6.75 -6.95 -2.42
N SER A 47 -6.94 -5.97 -1.55
CA SER A 47 -7.62 -4.72 -1.90
C SER A 47 -6.81 -3.90 -2.90
N LEU A 48 -5.51 -3.80 -2.71
CA LEU A 48 -4.63 -3.06 -3.63
C LEU A 48 -4.56 -3.74 -5.00
N ARG A 49 -4.59 -5.07 -5.02
CA ARG A 49 -4.63 -5.82 -6.28
C ARG A 49 -5.90 -5.50 -7.06
N ALA A 50 -7.05 -5.46 -6.38
CA ALA A 50 -8.31 -5.10 -7.00
C ALA A 50 -8.29 -3.67 -7.54
N LEU A 51 -7.79 -2.73 -6.73
CA LEU A 51 -7.68 -1.32 -7.13
C LEU A 51 -6.73 -1.14 -8.31
N ALA A 52 -5.63 -1.89 -8.34
CA ALA A 52 -4.69 -1.87 -9.46
C ALA A 52 -5.32 -2.43 -10.73
N ARG A 53 -6.12 -3.49 -10.59
CA ARG A 53 -6.84 -4.09 -11.72
C ARG A 53 -7.83 -3.11 -12.34
N TRP A 54 -8.46 -2.28 -11.51
CA TRP A 54 -9.37 -1.23 -11.99
C TRP A 54 -8.62 0.00 -12.52
N GLY A 55 -7.31 0.06 -12.37
CA GLY A 55 -6.50 1.16 -12.84
C GLY A 55 -6.44 2.36 -11.91
N TRP A 56 -6.93 2.25 -10.67
CA TRP A 56 -6.99 3.35 -9.71
C TRP A 56 -5.71 3.53 -8.90
N VAL A 57 -4.93 2.47 -8.79
CA VAL A 57 -3.67 2.44 -8.02
C VAL A 57 -2.61 1.80 -8.88
N THR A 58 -1.39 2.25 -8.73
CA THR A 58 -0.24 1.63 -9.37
C THR A 58 0.88 1.46 -8.35
N SER A 59 1.89 0.69 -8.70
CA SER A 59 3.00 0.43 -7.81
C SER A 59 4.27 0.19 -8.58
N ASP A 60 5.41 0.37 -7.90
CA ASP A 60 6.67 -0.11 -8.40
C ASP A 60 7.43 -0.84 -7.29
N ARG A 61 8.46 -1.56 -7.69
CA ARG A 61 9.30 -2.32 -6.79
C ARG A 61 10.51 -1.48 -6.42
N ARG A 62 10.76 -1.35 -5.11
CA ARG A 62 11.87 -0.56 -4.60
C ARG A 62 12.73 -1.38 -3.67
N GLN A 63 14.03 -1.07 -3.62
CA GLN A 63 14.96 -1.66 -2.70
C GLN A 63 15.19 -0.72 -1.52
N LYS A 64 15.31 -1.29 -0.32
CA LYS A 64 15.60 -0.48 0.87
C LYS A 64 16.97 0.15 0.77
N LYS A 65 17.09 1.41 1.20
CA LYS A 65 18.30 2.23 1.07
C LYS A 65 19.47 1.76 1.94
N ASP A 66 19.23 0.93 2.92
CA ASP A 66 20.24 0.49 3.89
C ASP A 66 21.07 -0.71 3.43
N GLY A 67 21.01 -1.04 2.14
CA GLY A 67 21.79 -2.13 1.57
C GLY A 67 21.24 -3.51 1.79
N HIS A 68 20.07 -3.65 2.41
CA HIS A 68 19.41 -4.94 2.53
C HIS A 68 18.89 -5.41 1.18
N ARG A 69 18.96 -6.73 0.96
CA ARG A 69 18.50 -7.37 -0.28
C ARG A 69 16.98 -7.42 -0.39
N PHE A 70 16.27 -6.74 0.50
CA PHE A 70 14.82 -6.77 0.52
C PHE A 70 14.23 -5.75 -0.41
N TRP A 71 13.30 -6.21 -1.21
CA TRP A 71 12.50 -5.39 -2.09
C TRP A 71 11.12 -5.22 -1.48
N TYR A 72 10.49 -4.07 -1.73
CA TYR A 72 9.12 -3.82 -1.31
C TYR A 72 8.38 -3.11 -2.44
N ASN A 73 7.05 -3.23 -2.43
CA ASN A 73 6.21 -2.52 -3.39
C ASN A 73 5.78 -1.21 -2.76
N ALA A 74 5.90 -0.14 -3.51
CA ALA A 74 5.42 1.19 -3.12
C ALA A 74 4.23 1.56 -4.00
N TYR A 75 3.18 2.09 -3.39
CA TYR A 75 1.89 2.32 -4.04
C TYR A 75 1.52 3.81 -4.05
N TRP A 76 0.86 4.23 -5.12
CA TRP A 76 0.31 5.59 -5.22
C TRP A 76 -0.92 5.56 -6.13
N LYS A 77 -1.74 6.63 -6.06
CA LYS A 77 -2.94 6.74 -6.89
C LYS A 77 -2.59 7.17 -8.31
N THR A 78 -3.30 6.61 -9.28
CA THR A 78 -3.24 7.06 -10.67
C THR A 78 -4.16 8.27 -10.85
N GLU A 79 -4.16 8.87 -12.03
CA GLU A 79 -5.11 9.93 -12.37
C GLU A 79 -6.56 9.48 -12.16
N LEU A 80 -6.87 8.24 -12.52
CA LEU A 80 -8.21 7.68 -12.34
C LEU A 80 -8.56 7.53 -10.85
N GLY A 81 -7.60 7.18 -10.02
CA GLY A 81 -7.79 7.03 -8.58
C GLY A 81 -8.00 8.35 -7.83
N LYS A 82 -7.66 9.48 -8.46
CA LYS A 82 -7.83 10.81 -7.86
C LYS A 82 -9.26 11.33 -7.95
N GLU A 83 -10.06 10.76 -8.82
CA GLU A 83 -11.45 11.14 -8.98
C GLU A 83 -12.34 10.50 -7.87
#